data_94fcd1adecbfbe47cbc2b4019747e9b5
#
_entry.id   94fcd1adecbfbe47cbc2b4019747e9b5
#
_cell.length_a   1.000
_cell.length_b   1.000
_cell.length_c   1.000
_cell.angle_alpha   90.00
_cell.angle_beta   90.00
_cell.angle_gamma   90.00
#
_symmetry.space_group_name_H-M   'P 1'
#
loop_
_entity.id
_entity.type
_entity.pdbx_description
1 polymer ?
#
loop_
_entity_poly.entity_id
_entity_poly.type
_entity_poly.pdbx_seq_one_letter_code
_entity_poly.pdbx_strand_id
1 'polypeptide(L)'
;MARKEHYLVGLDVGTSKIAAIVAEALEEGRLDIIGIGVVEARGIRRGVVVNLEAAVESIKKAIEEAELTAGVEIDSVHLGLSGTHLKAFNSRGVVAVVGKNREITRDDVHRAIDAAKGVALPAGREILHVLPQDFVIDEQDGIGAPVGMMGTRLEVNVHVVTGSISSTQNIVACVNRAGVAVVDTVIEQLAASESVLTADERELGVALVDIGGGTTDLAIFERGSLWHTGVVVMGGDHFTNDIAVGLRTPIPDAEKTKRRSGCALASLVDEDETIEVASVGGREPRVMSRRVLSEVLQPRAEEIFHALWDEIRRAGYERSLHSGLVLCGGGALLEGMAEIAEQIFDLPIRRGCPIDVGGLSDHVSSPSFATGVGLVKYAHRNQRREQRRLGGGGTLSSLAGRFSGLFKDFF
;
A
#
# COMPACT_ATOMS: atom_id res chain seq x y z
N MET A 1 18.56 -15.60 -30.26
CA MET A 1 17.98 -14.31 -29.82
C MET A 1 17.51 -14.54 -28.41
N ALA A 2 18.16 -13.97 -27.42
CA ALA A 2 17.72 -14.07 -26.01
C ALA A 2 16.31 -13.46 -25.91
N ARG A 3 15.34 -14.23 -25.39
CA ARG A 3 14.05 -13.70 -24.97
C ARG A 3 14.37 -12.53 -24.02
N LYS A 4 13.92 -11.33 -24.36
CA LYS A 4 13.88 -10.24 -23.39
C LYS A 4 12.85 -10.64 -22.35
N GLU A 5 13.31 -11.31 -21.32
CA GLU A 5 12.50 -11.70 -20.19
C GLU A 5 12.01 -10.41 -19.52
N HIS A 6 10.70 -10.22 -19.46
CA HIS A 6 10.09 -9.03 -18.88
C HIS A 6 9.89 -9.29 -17.39
N TYR A 7 10.93 -8.96 -16.61
CA TYR A 7 10.81 -8.95 -15.16
C TYR A 7 10.14 -7.67 -14.69
N LEU A 8 9.34 -7.81 -13.68
CA LEU A 8 8.73 -6.71 -12.93
C LEU A 8 9.31 -6.73 -11.52
N VAL A 9 9.74 -5.58 -11.06
CA VAL A 9 10.32 -5.47 -9.72
C VAL A 9 9.54 -4.45 -8.91
N GLY A 10 9.01 -4.90 -7.78
CA GLY A 10 8.39 -4.07 -6.75
C GLY A 10 9.38 -3.81 -5.62
N LEU A 11 9.61 -2.56 -5.29
CA LEU A 11 10.43 -2.15 -4.16
C LEU A 11 9.58 -1.46 -3.10
N ASP A 12 9.35 -2.16 -2.01
CA ASP A 12 8.68 -1.68 -0.81
C ASP A 12 9.73 -1.12 0.15
N VAL A 13 9.69 0.20 0.40
CA VAL A 13 10.67 0.92 1.24
C VAL A 13 10.00 1.34 2.55
N GLY A 14 9.79 0.36 3.44
CA GLY A 14 9.13 0.55 4.72
C GLY A 14 10.04 1.08 5.84
N THR A 15 9.44 1.39 6.99
CA THR A 15 10.14 1.87 8.19
C THR A 15 10.97 0.78 8.88
N SER A 16 10.48 -0.46 8.91
CA SER A 16 11.14 -1.58 9.61
C SER A 16 11.87 -2.54 8.68
N LYS A 17 11.40 -2.67 7.43
CA LYS A 17 12.02 -3.52 6.41
C LYS A 17 11.98 -2.86 5.05
N ILE A 18 12.92 -3.23 4.18
CA ILE A 18 12.88 -3.00 2.74
C ILE A 18 12.72 -4.35 2.07
N ALA A 19 11.78 -4.47 1.14
CA ALA A 19 11.54 -5.69 0.39
C ALA A 19 11.57 -5.42 -1.12
N ALA A 20 12.43 -6.15 -1.83
CA ALA A 20 12.48 -6.18 -3.28
C ALA A 20 11.87 -7.51 -3.76
N ILE A 21 10.81 -7.44 -4.58
CA ILE A 21 10.11 -8.60 -5.12
C ILE A 21 10.28 -8.60 -6.63
N VAL A 22 10.83 -9.69 -7.17
CA VAL A 22 10.99 -9.89 -8.61
C VAL A 22 9.96 -10.88 -9.09
N ALA A 23 9.21 -10.52 -10.13
CA ALA A 23 8.22 -11.39 -10.74
C ALA A 23 8.42 -11.48 -12.23
N GLU A 24 8.15 -12.66 -12.79
CA GLU A 24 8.08 -12.93 -14.23
C GLU A 24 6.62 -12.99 -14.66
N ALA A 25 6.31 -12.28 -15.75
CA ALA A 25 4.98 -12.31 -16.35
C ALA A 25 4.88 -13.47 -17.36
N LEU A 26 4.00 -14.43 -17.09
CA LEU A 26 3.76 -15.59 -17.96
C LEU A 26 2.73 -15.28 -19.05
N GLU A 27 2.71 -16.10 -20.13
CA GLU A 27 1.89 -15.89 -21.33
C GLU A 27 0.38 -15.78 -21.04
N GLU A 28 -0.12 -16.47 -20.02
CA GLU A 28 -1.55 -16.42 -19.61
C GLU A 28 -1.90 -15.24 -18.71
N GLY A 29 -0.95 -14.35 -18.43
CA GLY A 29 -1.13 -13.20 -17.54
C GLY A 29 -1.04 -13.53 -16.05
N ARG A 30 -0.50 -14.72 -15.73
CA ARG A 30 -0.11 -15.10 -14.37
C ARG A 30 1.26 -14.51 -14.06
N LEU A 31 1.46 -14.18 -12.79
CA LEU A 31 2.75 -13.72 -12.26
C LEU A 31 3.38 -14.80 -11.40
N ASP A 32 4.61 -15.16 -11.70
CA ASP A 32 5.42 -16.03 -10.86
C ASP A 32 6.50 -15.20 -10.14
N ILE A 33 6.55 -15.29 -8.83
CA ILE A 33 7.61 -14.67 -8.04
C ILE A 33 8.87 -15.51 -8.20
N ILE A 34 9.94 -14.89 -8.67
CA ILE A 34 11.21 -15.58 -8.97
C ILE A 34 12.36 -15.10 -8.08
N GLY A 35 12.21 -13.94 -7.41
CA GLY A 35 13.24 -13.41 -6.51
C GLY A 35 12.66 -12.58 -5.38
N ILE A 36 13.32 -12.66 -4.23
CA ILE A 36 12.94 -11.95 -3.02
C ILE A 36 14.20 -11.52 -2.30
N GLY A 37 14.29 -10.22 -1.96
CA GLY A 37 15.30 -9.66 -1.07
C GLY A 37 14.63 -8.91 0.07
N VAL A 38 14.98 -9.21 1.32
CA VAL A 38 14.36 -8.60 2.49
C VAL A 38 15.41 -8.21 3.51
N VAL A 39 15.54 -6.92 3.76
CA VAL A 39 16.56 -6.35 4.65
C VAL A 39 15.90 -5.46 5.70
N GLU A 40 16.48 -5.39 6.89
CA GLU A 40 16.12 -4.42 7.91
C GLU A 40 16.30 -2.99 7.37
N ALA A 41 15.26 -2.18 7.45
CA ALA A 41 15.33 -0.79 7.00
C ALA A 41 16.14 0.06 7.97
N ARG A 42 17.05 0.85 7.42
CA ARG A 42 17.81 1.85 8.17
C ARG A 42 17.73 3.20 7.47
N GLY A 43 17.75 4.28 8.25
CA GLY A 43 17.67 5.63 7.70
C GLY A 43 16.27 6.07 7.24
N ILE A 44 15.23 5.30 7.51
CA ILE A 44 13.85 5.61 7.19
C ILE A 44 13.03 5.64 8.48
N ARG A 45 12.16 6.64 8.62
CA ARG A 45 11.26 6.78 9.76
C ARG A 45 9.91 7.31 9.31
N ARG A 46 8.83 6.58 9.61
CA ARG A 46 7.46 6.95 9.25
C ARG A 46 7.29 7.28 7.76
N GLY A 47 7.92 6.46 6.90
CA GLY A 47 7.91 6.65 5.44
C GLY A 47 8.73 7.83 4.92
N VAL A 48 9.62 8.43 5.73
CA VAL A 48 10.49 9.56 5.33
C VAL A 48 11.96 9.21 5.54
N VAL A 49 12.82 9.58 4.59
CA VAL A 49 14.27 9.41 4.71
C VAL A 49 14.82 10.38 5.75
N VAL A 50 15.42 9.85 6.81
CA VAL A 50 16.09 10.62 7.89
C VAL A 50 17.61 10.48 7.86
N ASN A 51 18.13 9.43 7.21
CA ASN A 51 19.55 9.24 6.92
C ASN A 51 19.69 8.61 5.53
N LEU A 52 20.16 9.40 4.59
CA LEU A 52 20.21 9.03 3.18
C LEU A 52 21.18 7.88 2.92
N GLU A 53 22.38 7.90 3.51
CA GLU A 53 23.41 6.87 3.29
C GLU A 53 22.96 5.51 3.82
N ALA A 54 22.38 5.48 5.02
CA ALA A 54 21.85 4.26 5.61
C ALA A 54 20.67 3.70 4.80
N ALA A 55 19.80 4.56 4.26
CA ALA A 55 18.69 4.15 3.39
C ALA A 55 19.21 3.54 2.07
N VAL A 56 20.17 4.20 1.41
CA VAL A 56 20.79 3.70 0.18
C VAL A 56 21.42 2.33 0.39
N GLU A 57 22.17 2.14 1.48
CA GLU A 57 22.81 0.85 1.79
C GLU A 57 21.78 -0.26 2.02
N SER A 58 20.68 0.02 2.75
CA SER A 58 19.63 -0.95 2.99
C SER A 58 18.87 -1.30 1.69
N ILE A 59 18.57 -0.31 0.84
CA ILE A 59 17.95 -0.53 -0.46
C ILE A 59 18.86 -1.40 -1.34
N LYS A 60 20.14 -1.06 -1.42
CA LYS A 60 21.12 -1.81 -2.24
C LYS A 60 21.19 -3.27 -1.83
N LYS A 61 21.27 -3.55 -0.53
CA LYS A 61 21.28 -4.92 -0.01
C LYS A 61 20.01 -5.70 -0.37
N ALA A 62 18.83 -5.07 -0.26
CA ALA A 62 17.58 -5.72 -0.63
C ALA A 62 17.53 -6.07 -2.12
N ILE A 63 18.06 -5.21 -2.98
CA ILE A 63 18.16 -5.45 -4.41
C ILE A 63 19.15 -6.58 -4.69
N GLU A 64 20.36 -6.55 -4.12
CA GLU A 64 21.38 -7.59 -4.27
C GLU A 64 20.86 -8.98 -3.84
N GLU A 65 20.09 -9.07 -2.74
CA GLU A 65 19.46 -10.33 -2.31
C GLU A 65 18.39 -10.80 -3.30
N ALA A 66 17.59 -9.88 -3.84
CA ALA A 66 16.57 -10.21 -4.84
C ALA A 66 17.20 -10.67 -6.16
N GLU A 67 18.28 -10.03 -6.62
CA GLU A 67 19.06 -10.43 -7.80
C GLU A 67 19.66 -11.82 -7.63
N LEU A 68 20.26 -12.09 -6.46
CA LEU A 68 20.85 -13.39 -6.14
C LEU A 68 19.80 -14.51 -6.15
N THR A 69 18.61 -14.22 -5.62
CA THR A 69 17.51 -15.20 -5.54
C THR A 69 16.86 -15.43 -6.90
N ALA A 70 16.69 -14.37 -7.69
CA ALA A 70 16.07 -14.42 -9.02
C ALA A 70 17.05 -14.91 -10.11
N GLY A 71 18.34 -14.74 -9.91
CA GLY A 71 19.37 -15.03 -10.93
C GLY A 71 19.37 -14.02 -12.09
N VAL A 72 18.87 -12.79 -11.88
CA VAL A 72 18.77 -11.71 -12.87
C VAL A 72 19.33 -10.41 -12.33
N GLU A 73 19.75 -9.51 -13.20
CA GLU A 73 20.15 -8.15 -12.85
C GLU A 73 18.91 -7.23 -12.84
N ILE A 74 18.80 -6.34 -11.87
CA ILE A 74 17.67 -5.43 -11.69
C ILE A 74 18.06 -4.03 -12.13
N ASP A 75 17.56 -3.57 -13.27
CA ASP A 75 17.82 -2.24 -13.82
C ASP A 75 16.81 -1.19 -13.29
N SER A 76 15.59 -1.62 -12.99
CA SER A 76 14.51 -0.71 -12.65
C SER A 76 13.44 -1.32 -11.75
N VAL A 77 12.75 -0.45 -10.98
CA VAL A 77 11.76 -0.85 -9.98
C VAL A 77 10.50 0.01 -10.02
N HIS A 78 9.38 -0.57 -9.59
CA HIS A 78 8.17 0.15 -9.16
C HIS A 78 8.27 0.39 -7.66
N LEU A 79 8.25 1.66 -7.26
CA LEU A 79 8.54 2.07 -5.89
C LEU A 79 7.26 2.32 -5.09
N GLY A 80 7.13 1.66 -3.94
CA GLY A 80 6.10 1.93 -2.94
C GLY A 80 6.35 3.25 -2.19
N LEU A 81 5.30 4.04 -2.01
CA LEU A 81 5.32 5.27 -1.22
C LEU A 81 4.28 5.20 -0.10
N SER A 82 4.70 5.39 1.14
CA SER A 82 3.82 5.57 2.31
C SER A 82 4.34 6.67 3.23
N GLY A 83 3.54 7.00 4.22
CA GLY A 83 3.94 7.89 5.29
C GLY A 83 3.17 9.20 5.38
N THR A 84 3.51 9.99 6.39
CA THR A 84 2.78 11.21 6.80
C THR A 84 2.81 12.35 5.79
N HIS A 85 3.70 12.28 4.80
CA HIS A 85 3.81 13.26 3.73
C HIS A 85 2.74 13.09 2.64
N LEU A 86 2.05 11.95 2.62
CA LEU A 86 0.91 11.70 1.73
C LEU A 86 -0.34 12.38 2.30
N LYS A 87 -1.15 12.95 1.43
CA LYS A 87 -2.48 13.49 1.72
C LYS A 87 -3.39 13.23 0.55
N ALA A 88 -4.66 13.00 0.83
CA ALA A 88 -5.65 12.79 -0.21
C ALA A 88 -6.89 13.65 0.01
N PHE A 89 -7.62 13.88 -1.07
CA PHE A 89 -8.91 14.54 -1.07
C PHE A 89 -9.72 14.12 -2.30
N ASN A 90 -11.03 14.22 -2.22
CA ASN A 90 -11.89 13.98 -3.37
C ASN A 90 -12.13 15.29 -4.13
N SER A 91 -12.16 15.19 -5.45
CA SER A 91 -12.41 16.30 -6.35
C SER A 91 -13.43 15.89 -7.42
N ARG A 92 -14.07 16.88 -8.04
CA ARG A 92 -15.06 16.68 -9.08
C ARG A 92 -14.70 17.48 -10.32
N GLY A 93 -14.71 16.84 -11.48
CA GLY A 93 -14.53 17.48 -12.77
C GLY A 93 -15.83 17.44 -13.56
N VAL A 94 -16.12 18.51 -14.28
CA VAL A 94 -17.35 18.66 -15.07
C VAL A 94 -17.02 19.20 -16.45
N VAL A 95 -17.54 18.54 -17.49
CA VAL A 95 -17.40 19.01 -18.89
C VAL A 95 -18.71 18.88 -19.65
N ALA A 96 -18.91 19.75 -20.63
CA ALA A 96 -19.98 19.59 -21.61
C ALA A 96 -19.53 18.58 -22.69
N VAL A 97 -20.44 17.70 -23.11
CA VAL A 97 -20.25 16.78 -24.24
C VAL A 97 -20.55 17.50 -25.53
N VAL A 98 -19.55 17.68 -26.40
CA VAL A 98 -19.62 18.58 -27.57
C VAL A 98 -19.86 17.83 -28.89
N GLY A 99 -19.91 16.51 -28.90
CA GLY A 99 -20.11 15.68 -30.08
C GLY A 99 -21.45 15.90 -30.78
N LYS A 100 -21.52 15.79 -32.12
CA LYS A 100 -22.74 15.98 -32.91
C LYS A 100 -23.91 15.12 -32.48
N ASN A 101 -23.63 13.93 -31.91
CA ASN A 101 -24.61 12.97 -31.43
C ASN A 101 -24.72 12.94 -29.89
N ARG A 102 -24.01 13.82 -29.17
CA ARG A 102 -23.92 13.80 -27.69
C ARG A 102 -23.44 12.45 -27.12
N GLU A 103 -22.71 11.69 -27.91
CA GLU A 103 -22.07 10.46 -27.47
C GLU A 103 -20.77 10.80 -26.74
N ILE A 104 -20.60 10.26 -25.54
CA ILE A 104 -19.42 10.48 -24.70
C ILE A 104 -18.24 9.72 -25.29
N THR A 105 -17.17 10.44 -25.54
CA THR A 105 -15.92 9.92 -26.09
C THR A 105 -14.87 9.75 -25.00
N ARG A 106 -13.77 9.03 -25.30
CA ARG A 106 -12.60 8.96 -24.41
C ARG A 106 -11.99 10.34 -24.14
N ASP A 107 -12.06 11.25 -25.12
CA ASP A 107 -11.57 12.62 -24.95
C ASP A 107 -12.40 13.40 -23.93
N ASP A 108 -13.72 13.22 -23.93
CA ASP A 108 -14.60 13.83 -22.93
C ASP A 108 -14.26 13.33 -21.51
N VAL A 109 -13.99 12.04 -21.37
CA VAL A 109 -13.56 11.46 -20.09
C VAL A 109 -12.21 12.04 -19.64
N HIS A 110 -11.22 12.14 -20.54
CA HIS A 110 -9.95 12.77 -20.23
C HIS A 110 -10.11 14.23 -19.80
N ARG A 111 -10.91 15.01 -20.53
CA ARG A 111 -11.20 16.41 -20.18
C ARG A 111 -11.88 16.53 -18.81
N ALA A 112 -12.79 15.63 -18.47
CA ALA A 112 -13.45 15.62 -17.17
C ALA A 112 -12.44 15.35 -16.03
N ILE A 113 -11.56 14.36 -16.22
CA ILE A 113 -10.51 14.03 -15.24
C ILE A 113 -9.51 15.21 -15.12
N ASP A 114 -9.12 15.84 -16.23
CA ASP A 114 -8.23 17.01 -16.19
C ASP A 114 -8.87 18.22 -15.50
N ALA A 115 -10.18 18.42 -15.69
CA ALA A 115 -10.92 19.42 -14.95
C ALA A 115 -10.91 19.15 -13.42
N ALA A 116 -11.03 17.88 -13.02
CA ALA A 116 -10.94 17.48 -11.61
C ALA A 116 -9.56 17.72 -10.98
N LYS A 117 -8.48 17.68 -11.79
CA LYS A 117 -7.10 17.99 -11.35
C LYS A 117 -6.85 19.49 -11.15
N GLY A 118 -7.69 20.35 -11.69
CA GLY A 118 -7.51 21.82 -11.68
C GLY A 118 -7.58 22.46 -10.29
N VAL A 119 -7.40 21.71 -9.23
CA VAL A 119 -7.39 22.16 -7.84
C VAL A 119 -6.04 22.78 -7.49
N ALA A 120 -6.05 23.96 -6.87
CA ALA A 120 -4.83 24.58 -6.38
C ALA A 120 -4.21 23.75 -5.26
N LEU A 121 -3.00 23.26 -5.48
CA LEU A 121 -2.24 22.53 -4.47
C LEU A 121 -1.44 23.48 -3.58
N PRO A 122 -1.26 23.17 -2.29
CA PRO A 122 -0.30 23.87 -1.45
C PRO A 122 1.11 23.79 -2.03
N ALA A 123 1.94 24.81 -1.81
CA ALA A 123 3.32 24.83 -2.27
C ALA A 123 4.10 23.60 -1.75
N GLY A 124 4.95 23.03 -2.59
CA GLY A 124 5.78 21.87 -2.26
C GLY A 124 5.05 20.52 -2.30
N ARG A 125 3.86 20.47 -2.88
CA ARG A 125 3.13 19.20 -3.12
C ARG A 125 2.95 18.92 -4.61
N GLU A 126 2.92 17.66 -4.95
CA GLU A 126 2.64 17.14 -6.28
C GLU A 126 1.52 16.09 -6.24
N ILE A 127 0.81 15.92 -7.35
CA ILE A 127 -0.17 14.84 -7.50
C ILE A 127 0.59 13.55 -7.83
N LEU A 128 0.36 12.52 -7.02
CA LEU A 128 0.90 11.18 -7.25
C LEU A 128 -0.11 10.30 -8.00
N HIS A 129 -1.39 10.34 -7.59
CA HIS A 129 -2.46 9.59 -8.24
C HIS A 129 -3.72 10.43 -8.41
N VAL A 130 -4.46 10.16 -9.48
CA VAL A 130 -5.83 10.62 -9.71
C VAL A 130 -6.66 9.40 -10.06
N LEU A 131 -7.48 8.96 -9.13
CA LEU A 131 -8.19 7.69 -9.18
C LEU A 131 -9.69 7.97 -9.36
N PRO A 132 -10.27 7.77 -10.56
CA PRO A 132 -11.69 7.92 -10.76
C PRO A 132 -12.49 6.97 -9.87
N GLN A 133 -13.57 7.48 -9.32
CA GLN A 133 -14.49 6.75 -8.44
C GLN A 133 -15.73 6.34 -9.21
N ASP A 134 -16.47 7.31 -9.73
CA ASP A 134 -17.64 7.12 -10.56
C ASP A 134 -17.83 8.30 -11.51
N PHE A 135 -18.70 8.12 -12.51
CA PHE A 135 -19.14 9.17 -13.42
C PHE A 135 -20.62 9.47 -13.22
N VAL A 136 -20.97 10.72 -13.54
CA VAL A 136 -22.35 11.21 -13.55
C VAL A 136 -22.66 11.76 -14.93
N ILE A 137 -23.74 11.29 -15.54
CA ILE A 137 -24.23 11.76 -16.85
C ILE A 137 -25.61 12.34 -16.66
N ASP A 138 -25.77 13.65 -16.94
CA ASP A 138 -27.06 14.35 -16.88
C ASP A 138 -27.86 14.01 -15.57
N GLU A 139 -27.20 14.04 -14.41
CA GLU A 139 -27.74 13.74 -13.07
C GLU A 139 -27.85 12.24 -12.70
N GLN A 140 -27.56 11.33 -13.63
CA GLN A 140 -27.46 9.90 -13.32
C GLN A 140 -26.06 9.56 -12.80
N ASP A 141 -25.94 9.18 -11.54
CA ASP A 141 -24.70 8.78 -10.85
C ASP A 141 -24.39 7.27 -10.95
N GLY A 142 -23.26 6.86 -10.38
CA GLY A 142 -22.86 5.45 -10.27
C GLY A 142 -22.44 4.81 -11.59
N ILE A 143 -22.06 5.59 -12.60
CA ILE A 143 -21.64 5.07 -13.89
C ILE A 143 -20.14 4.73 -13.85
N GLY A 144 -19.80 3.46 -14.08
CA GLY A 144 -18.41 2.99 -14.12
C GLY A 144 -17.72 3.15 -15.49
N ALA A 145 -18.50 3.10 -16.61
CA ALA A 145 -17.96 3.15 -17.96
C ALA A 145 -18.82 4.08 -18.86
N PRO A 146 -18.53 5.38 -18.91
CA PRO A 146 -19.37 6.37 -19.60
C PRO A 146 -19.17 6.42 -21.12
N VAL A 147 -18.07 5.88 -21.67
CA VAL A 147 -17.75 5.94 -23.11
C VAL A 147 -18.79 5.20 -23.94
N GLY A 148 -19.33 5.88 -24.96
CA GLY A 148 -20.40 5.36 -25.81
C GLY A 148 -21.82 5.66 -25.30
N MET A 149 -21.97 6.17 -24.07
CA MET A 149 -23.28 6.62 -23.56
C MET A 149 -23.64 7.99 -24.10
N MET A 150 -24.94 8.29 -24.10
CA MET A 150 -25.45 9.59 -24.57
C MET A 150 -25.66 10.53 -23.39
N GLY A 151 -25.23 11.79 -23.53
CA GLY A 151 -25.41 12.80 -22.50
C GLY A 151 -24.98 14.19 -22.96
N THR A 152 -25.39 15.21 -22.23
CA THR A 152 -25.00 16.62 -22.50
C THR A 152 -23.90 17.09 -21.55
N ARG A 153 -23.83 16.49 -20.37
CA ARG A 153 -22.90 16.86 -19.30
C ARG A 153 -22.30 15.58 -18.72
N LEU A 154 -20.98 15.51 -18.70
CA LEU A 154 -20.23 14.46 -18.05
C LEU A 154 -19.52 15.03 -16.83
N GLU A 155 -19.66 14.36 -15.71
CA GLU A 155 -18.95 14.64 -14.48
C GLU A 155 -18.17 13.40 -14.04
N VAL A 156 -17.08 13.61 -13.33
CA VAL A 156 -16.29 12.54 -12.70
C VAL A 156 -15.97 12.92 -11.28
N ASN A 157 -16.18 12.00 -10.36
CA ASN A 157 -15.65 12.06 -9.02
C ASN A 157 -14.29 11.33 -9.00
N VAL A 158 -13.27 11.95 -8.43
CA VAL A 158 -11.92 11.40 -8.36
C VAL A 158 -11.35 11.49 -6.96
N HIS A 159 -10.60 10.48 -6.57
CA HIS A 159 -9.72 10.52 -5.40
C HIS A 159 -8.34 10.99 -5.82
N VAL A 160 -7.89 12.12 -5.30
CA VAL A 160 -6.59 12.71 -5.62
C VAL A 160 -5.64 12.48 -4.46
N VAL A 161 -4.55 11.77 -4.72
CA VAL A 161 -3.48 11.57 -3.74
C VAL A 161 -2.30 12.46 -4.09
N THR A 162 -1.82 13.19 -3.10
CA THR A 162 -0.68 14.11 -3.23
C THR A 162 0.44 13.75 -2.25
N GLY A 163 1.67 13.99 -2.66
CA GLY A 163 2.88 13.81 -1.84
C GLY A 163 3.67 15.10 -1.67
N SER A 164 4.53 15.15 -0.66
CA SER A 164 5.56 16.19 -0.57
C SER A 164 6.63 15.95 -1.63
N ILE A 165 6.88 16.92 -2.50
CA ILE A 165 7.89 16.83 -3.57
C ILE A 165 9.26 16.43 -2.98
N SER A 166 9.70 17.08 -1.90
CA SER A 166 10.99 16.80 -1.30
C SER A 166 11.08 15.39 -0.69
N SER A 167 10.00 14.90 -0.05
CA SER A 167 9.99 13.56 0.53
C SER A 167 10.02 12.49 -0.56
N THR A 168 9.20 12.63 -1.61
CA THR A 168 9.20 11.73 -2.77
C THR A 168 10.56 11.72 -3.48
N GLN A 169 11.12 12.89 -3.74
CA GLN A 169 12.43 13.00 -4.41
C GLN A 169 13.57 12.40 -3.59
N ASN A 170 13.54 12.52 -2.25
CA ASN A 170 14.56 11.90 -1.40
C ASN A 170 14.55 10.38 -1.47
N ILE A 171 13.38 9.75 -1.46
CA ILE A 171 13.27 8.29 -1.61
C ILE A 171 13.72 7.86 -3.00
N VAL A 172 13.25 8.52 -4.06
CA VAL A 172 13.67 8.26 -5.44
C VAL A 172 15.18 8.43 -5.60
N ALA A 173 15.76 9.45 -4.99
CA ALA A 173 17.22 9.66 -5.00
C ALA A 173 17.98 8.53 -4.30
N CYS A 174 17.45 7.98 -3.19
CA CYS A 174 18.04 6.82 -2.53
C CYS A 174 18.06 5.60 -3.45
N VAL A 175 16.95 5.31 -4.14
CA VAL A 175 16.83 4.19 -5.08
C VAL A 175 17.78 4.35 -6.25
N ASN A 176 17.83 5.53 -6.86
CA ASN A 176 18.76 5.80 -7.97
C ASN A 176 20.23 5.70 -7.55
N ARG A 177 20.58 6.14 -6.32
CA ARG A 177 21.93 5.98 -5.78
C ARG A 177 22.26 4.52 -5.42
N ALA A 178 21.28 3.70 -5.14
CA ALA A 178 21.46 2.26 -4.97
C ALA A 178 21.76 1.52 -6.29
N GLY A 179 21.66 2.21 -7.45
CA GLY A 179 22.04 1.70 -8.77
C GLY A 179 20.88 1.33 -9.67
N VAL A 180 19.62 1.50 -9.25
CA VAL A 180 18.43 1.14 -10.03
C VAL A 180 17.55 2.35 -10.33
N ALA A 181 16.88 2.33 -11.48
CA ALA A 181 15.97 3.40 -11.90
C ALA A 181 14.56 3.19 -11.34
N VAL A 182 13.87 4.27 -10.95
CA VAL A 182 12.46 4.22 -10.60
C VAL A 182 11.63 4.42 -11.87
N VAL A 183 10.84 3.41 -12.24
CA VAL A 183 9.91 3.46 -13.40
C VAL A 183 8.64 4.22 -13.03
N ASP A 184 8.09 3.91 -11.86
CA ASP A 184 6.84 4.49 -11.38
C ASP A 184 6.81 4.50 -9.85
N THR A 185 6.03 5.41 -9.28
CA THR A 185 5.79 5.50 -7.84
C THR A 185 4.33 5.22 -7.53
N VAL A 186 4.07 4.32 -6.60
CA VAL A 186 2.73 3.86 -6.26
C VAL A 186 2.51 3.99 -4.76
N ILE A 187 1.37 4.53 -4.33
CA ILE A 187 1.04 4.53 -2.90
C ILE A 187 0.85 3.10 -2.41
N GLU A 188 1.41 2.79 -1.23
CA GLU A 188 1.43 1.42 -0.69
C GLU A 188 0.03 0.84 -0.49
N GLN A 189 -0.96 1.66 -0.10
CA GLN A 189 -2.35 1.26 0.04
C GLN A 189 -2.95 0.74 -1.28
N LEU A 190 -2.65 1.41 -2.39
CA LEU A 190 -3.11 0.97 -3.71
C LEU A 190 -2.39 -0.31 -4.14
N ALA A 191 -1.09 -0.38 -3.92
CA ALA A 191 -0.32 -1.58 -4.21
C ALA A 191 -0.80 -2.78 -3.39
N ALA A 192 -0.86 -2.66 -2.06
CA ALA A 192 -1.32 -3.73 -1.17
C ALA A 192 -2.71 -4.24 -1.56
N SER A 193 -3.64 -3.34 -1.93
CA SER A 193 -4.97 -3.73 -2.36
C SER A 193 -4.95 -4.70 -3.57
N GLU A 194 -4.02 -4.52 -4.51
CA GLU A 194 -3.90 -5.41 -5.69
C GLU A 194 -3.51 -6.85 -5.33
N SER A 195 -2.84 -7.03 -4.21
CA SER A 195 -2.35 -8.34 -3.79
C SER A 195 -3.29 -9.07 -2.83
N VAL A 196 -4.08 -8.35 -2.01
CA VAL A 196 -4.81 -8.97 -0.90
C VAL A 196 -6.33 -8.87 -0.99
N LEU A 197 -6.89 -7.93 -1.78
CA LEU A 197 -8.33 -7.75 -1.90
C LEU A 197 -8.90 -8.52 -3.09
N THR A 198 -10.05 -9.17 -2.88
CA THR A 198 -10.84 -9.75 -3.96
C THR A 198 -11.69 -8.69 -4.67
N ALA A 199 -12.18 -9.01 -5.87
CA ALA A 199 -13.08 -8.13 -6.61
C ALA A 199 -14.40 -7.91 -5.86
N ASP A 200 -14.94 -8.95 -5.25
CA ASP A 200 -16.20 -8.89 -4.50
C ASP A 200 -16.09 -7.99 -3.25
N GLU A 201 -14.96 -8.06 -2.52
CA GLU A 201 -14.72 -7.18 -1.37
C GLU A 201 -14.67 -5.71 -1.80
N ARG A 202 -13.99 -5.40 -2.90
CA ARG A 202 -13.94 -4.03 -3.43
C ARG A 202 -15.30 -3.54 -3.89
N GLU A 203 -16.12 -4.41 -4.46
CA GLU A 203 -17.46 -4.07 -4.94
C GLU A 203 -18.42 -3.81 -3.77
N LEU A 204 -18.43 -4.70 -2.78
CA LEU A 204 -19.33 -4.64 -1.64
C LEU A 204 -18.96 -3.56 -0.60
N GLY A 205 -17.71 -3.14 -0.58
CA GLY A 205 -17.19 -2.18 0.39
C GLY A 205 -16.31 -2.82 1.46
N VAL A 206 -15.04 -2.43 1.49
CA VAL A 206 -14.01 -2.97 2.40
C VAL A 206 -13.03 -1.89 2.81
N ALA A 207 -12.54 -1.95 4.05
CA ALA A 207 -11.39 -1.19 4.49
C ALA A 207 -10.14 -2.08 4.50
N LEU A 208 -9.12 -1.69 3.74
CA LEU A 208 -7.78 -2.27 3.83
C LEU A 208 -6.97 -1.48 4.85
N VAL A 209 -6.39 -2.18 5.80
CA VAL A 209 -5.57 -1.61 6.86
C VAL A 209 -4.18 -2.25 6.81
N ASP A 210 -3.18 -1.50 6.41
CA ASP A 210 -1.78 -1.93 6.38
C ASP A 210 -1.06 -1.43 7.65
N ILE A 211 -0.78 -2.32 8.58
CA ILE A 211 -0.11 -2.02 9.84
C ILE A 211 1.40 -2.20 9.66
N GLY A 212 2.06 -1.11 9.28
CA GLY A 212 3.50 -1.05 9.09
C GLY A 212 4.31 -0.90 10.38
N GLY A 213 5.60 -0.60 10.26
CA GLY A 213 6.45 -0.34 11.41
C GLY A 213 6.17 1.01 12.07
N GLY A 214 6.12 2.08 11.28
CA GLY A 214 5.97 3.47 11.77
C GLY A 214 4.61 4.08 11.56
N THR A 215 3.81 3.56 10.66
CA THR A 215 2.48 4.03 10.25
C THR A 215 1.50 2.87 10.12
N THR A 216 0.22 3.19 10.18
CA THR A 216 -0.87 2.33 9.75
C THR A 216 -1.63 3.06 8.66
N ASP A 217 -1.69 2.45 7.50
CA ASP A 217 -2.26 3.02 6.29
C ASP A 217 -3.66 2.44 6.05
N LEU A 218 -4.62 3.32 5.73
CA LEU A 218 -6.02 2.97 5.48
C LEU A 218 -6.37 3.24 4.02
N ALA A 219 -7.08 2.30 3.39
CA ALA A 219 -7.74 2.51 2.10
C ALA A 219 -9.16 1.93 2.15
N ILE A 220 -10.16 2.70 1.69
CA ILE A 220 -11.55 2.28 1.63
C ILE A 220 -11.96 2.12 0.18
N PHE A 221 -12.43 0.93 -0.15
CA PHE A 221 -12.97 0.59 -1.46
C PHE A 221 -14.47 0.38 -1.37
N GLU A 222 -15.20 0.82 -2.37
CA GLU A 222 -16.63 0.62 -2.57
C GLU A 222 -16.91 0.66 -4.07
N ARG A 223 -17.84 -0.17 -4.57
CA ARG A 223 -18.20 -0.23 -6.00
C ARG A 223 -16.97 -0.39 -6.91
N GLY A 224 -16.02 -1.21 -6.51
CA GLY A 224 -14.79 -1.49 -7.24
C GLY A 224 -13.74 -0.38 -7.24
N SER A 225 -14.00 0.80 -6.69
CA SER A 225 -13.15 1.98 -6.73
C SER A 225 -12.58 2.36 -5.34
N LEU A 226 -11.46 3.08 -5.33
CA LEU A 226 -10.86 3.64 -4.11
C LEU A 226 -11.55 4.98 -3.76
N TRP A 227 -12.20 5.04 -2.60
CA TRP A 227 -12.96 6.21 -2.17
C TRP A 227 -12.26 7.07 -1.14
N HIS A 228 -11.45 6.47 -0.29
CA HIS A 228 -10.73 7.20 0.75
C HIS A 228 -9.39 6.55 1.06
N THR A 229 -8.39 7.37 1.40
CA THR A 229 -7.12 6.93 1.98
C THR A 229 -6.76 7.78 3.18
N GLY A 230 -6.23 7.13 4.21
CA GLY A 230 -5.79 7.77 5.45
C GLY A 230 -4.49 7.19 5.96
N VAL A 231 -3.80 7.92 6.84
CA VAL A 231 -2.56 7.48 7.49
C VAL A 231 -2.63 7.80 8.97
N VAL A 232 -2.54 6.77 9.79
CA VAL A 232 -2.40 6.89 11.25
C VAL A 232 -0.92 6.76 11.60
N VAL A 233 -0.38 7.70 12.38
CA VAL A 233 1.06 7.78 12.71
C VAL A 233 1.41 6.86 13.89
N MET A 234 0.91 5.63 13.82
CA MET A 234 1.17 4.55 14.78
C MET A 234 1.39 3.23 14.01
N GLY A 235 2.20 2.35 14.56
CA GLY A 235 2.50 1.04 13.96
C GLY A 235 3.35 0.17 14.88
N GLY A 236 4.00 -0.83 14.32
CA GLY A 236 4.77 -1.85 15.03
C GLY A 236 5.83 -1.35 16.00
N ASP A 237 6.47 -0.22 15.67
CA ASP A 237 7.53 0.39 16.51
C ASP A 237 6.97 0.95 17.83
N HIS A 238 5.69 1.34 17.84
CA HIS A 238 5.04 1.82 19.06
C HIS A 238 4.87 0.68 20.06
N PHE A 239 4.45 -0.50 19.60
CA PHE A 239 4.40 -1.71 20.44
C PHE A 239 5.78 -2.07 21.01
N THR A 240 6.82 -2.00 20.18
CA THR A 240 8.20 -2.25 20.60
C THR A 240 8.66 -1.28 21.67
N ASN A 241 8.34 0.00 21.52
CA ASN A 241 8.63 1.04 22.49
C ASN A 241 7.87 0.83 23.81
N ASP A 242 6.59 0.47 23.73
CA ASP A 242 5.76 0.20 24.92
C ASP A 242 6.32 -0.98 25.72
N ILE A 243 6.77 -2.05 25.03
CA ILE A 243 7.47 -3.18 25.67
C ILE A 243 8.79 -2.70 26.29
N ALA A 244 9.60 -1.95 25.56
CA ALA A 244 10.90 -1.50 26.06
C ALA A 244 10.76 -0.68 27.35
N VAL A 245 9.77 0.20 27.42
CA VAL A 245 9.48 1.04 28.59
C VAL A 245 8.79 0.24 29.70
N GLY A 246 7.72 -0.47 29.36
CA GLY A 246 6.90 -1.21 30.34
C GLY A 246 7.68 -2.35 31.00
N LEU A 247 8.46 -3.08 30.24
CA LEU A 247 9.26 -4.20 30.73
C LEU A 247 10.71 -3.82 31.04
N ARG A 248 11.13 -2.57 30.82
CA ARG A 248 12.51 -2.09 31.03
C ARG A 248 13.54 -3.01 30.36
N THR A 249 13.34 -3.27 29.07
CA THR A 249 14.19 -4.12 28.22
C THR A 249 14.79 -3.28 27.08
N PRO A 250 15.97 -3.64 26.55
CA PRO A 250 16.55 -2.95 25.39
C PRO A 250 15.61 -3.03 24.17
N ILE A 251 15.55 -1.98 23.34
CA ILE A 251 14.68 -1.92 22.16
C ILE A 251 14.84 -3.13 21.22
N PRO A 252 16.06 -3.59 20.88
CA PRO A 252 16.22 -4.78 20.04
C PRO A 252 15.64 -6.07 20.64
N ASP A 253 15.71 -6.20 21.97
CA ASP A 253 15.16 -7.35 22.67
C ASP A 253 13.65 -7.24 22.86
N ALA A 254 13.13 -6.00 23.03
CA ALA A 254 11.69 -5.72 22.99
C ALA A 254 11.09 -6.14 21.64
N GLU A 255 11.73 -5.83 20.52
CA GLU A 255 11.29 -6.23 19.18
C GLU A 255 11.27 -7.77 19.03
N LYS A 256 12.32 -8.45 19.49
CA LYS A 256 12.36 -9.93 19.50
C LYS A 256 11.24 -10.51 20.36
N THR A 257 11.02 -9.96 21.56
CA THR A 257 9.97 -10.39 22.49
C THR A 257 8.59 -10.19 21.88
N LYS A 258 8.34 -9.03 21.24
CA LYS A 258 7.10 -8.74 20.50
C LYS A 258 6.83 -9.81 19.44
N ARG A 259 7.81 -10.08 18.58
CA ARG A 259 7.66 -11.02 17.46
C ARG A 259 7.48 -12.47 17.92
N ARG A 260 8.14 -12.86 19.01
CA ARG A 260 8.14 -14.25 19.47
C ARG A 260 6.97 -14.59 20.39
N SER A 261 6.58 -13.65 21.23
CA SER A 261 5.66 -13.91 22.34
C SER A 261 4.56 -12.87 22.51
N GLY A 262 4.52 -11.84 21.64
CA GLY A 262 3.53 -10.77 21.72
C GLY A 262 2.13 -11.29 21.41
N CYS A 263 1.16 -10.84 22.20
CA CYS A 263 -0.26 -10.99 21.94
C CYS A 263 -0.95 -9.66 22.27
N ALA A 264 -1.74 -9.13 21.35
CA ALA A 264 -2.42 -7.85 21.51
C ALA A 264 -3.67 -7.95 22.40
N LEU A 265 -4.17 -9.16 22.70
CA LEU A 265 -5.37 -9.37 23.50
C LEU A 265 -5.06 -10.27 24.71
N ALA A 266 -5.05 -9.71 25.91
CA ALA A 266 -4.63 -10.38 27.13
C ALA A 266 -5.49 -11.60 27.49
N SER A 267 -6.75 -11.64 27.07
CA SER A 267 -7.66 -12.77 27.32
C SER A 267 -7.35 -14.02 26.49
N LEU A 268 -6.50 -13.92 25.45
CA LEU A 268 -6.04 -15.06 24.65
C LEU A 268 -4.81 -15.76 25.27
N VAL A 269 -4.21 -15.17 26.29
CA VAL A 269 -3.00 -15.70 26.92
C VAL A 269 -3.35 -16.48 28.18
N ASP A 270 -2.90 -17.73 28.27
CA ASP A 270 -3.10 -18.55 29.46
C ASP A 270 -2.33 -17.99 30.67
N GLU A 271 -2.88 -18.18 31.87
CA GLU A 271 -2.31 -17.60 33.10
C GLU A 271 -0.95 -18.15 33.44
N ASP A 272 -0.69 -19.40 33.07
CA ASP A 272 0.54 -20.12 33.35
C ASP A 272 1.67 -19.90 32.35
N GLU A 273 1.38 -19.21 31.21
CA GLU A 273 2.39 -18.94 30.22
C GLU A 273 3.43 -17.94 30.71
N THR A 274 4.71 -18.31 30.58
CA THR A 274 5.83 -17.44 30.96
C THR A 274 6.78 -17.17 29.81
N ILE A 275 7.40 -16.01 29.87
CA ILE A 275 8.41 -15.56 28.90
C ILE A 275 9.67 -15.10 29.64
N GLU A 276 10.80 -15.23 28.97
CA GLU A 276 12.07 -14.69 29.45
C GLU A 276 12.29 -13.32 28.74
N VAL A 277 12.53 -12.28 29.54
CA VAL A 277 12.73 -10.90 29.08
C VAL A 277 14.11 -10.40 29.49
N ALA A 278 14.90 -9.94 28.51
CA ALA A 278 16.20 -9.35 28.78
C ALA A 278 16.06 -8.07 29.64
N SER A 279 17.04 -7.81 30.48
CA SER A 279 17.05 -6.64 31.36
C SER A 279 18.06 -5.59 30.88
N VAL A 280 17.73 -4.29 30.99
CA VAL A 280 18.69 -3.21 30.70
C VAL A 280 19.87 -3.22 31.69
N GLY A 281 21.03 -2.76 31.24
CA GLY A 281 22.20 -2.56 32.07
C GLY A 281 22.98 -3.86 32.44
N GLY A 282 22.88 -4.87 31.57
CA GLY A 282 23.65 -6.12 31.74
C GLY A 282 23.20 -7.02 32.93
N ARG A 283 21.98 -6.79 33.43
CA ARG A 283 21.37 -7.63 34.45
C ARG A 283 20.86 -8.93 33.81
N GLU A 284 20.74 -9.98 34.64
CA GLU A 284 20.19 -11.25 34.20
C GLU A 284 18.77 -11.10 33.64
N PRO A 285 18.40 -11.89 32.60
CA PRO A 285 17.04 -11.96 32.11
C PRO A 285 16.04 -12.34 33.21
N ARG A 286 14.79 -11.87 33.07
CA ARG A 286 13.72 -12.13 34.04
C ARG A 286 12.65 -13.00 33.41
N VAL A 287 12.19 -14.00 34.18
CA VAL A 287 10.99 -14.75 33.82
C VAL A 287 9.77 -14.01 34.35
N MET A 288 8.79 -13.83 33.48
CA MET A 288 7.54 -13.16 33.83
C MET A 288 6.35 -13.77 33.07
N SER A 289 5.13 -13.52 33.53
CA SER A 289 3.94 -13.98 32.84
C SER A 289 3.82 -13.32 31.45
N ARG A 290 3.50 -14.09 30.40
CA ARG A 290 3.19 -13.60 29.05
C ARG A 290 1.99 -12.65 29.05
N ARG A 291 1.05 -12.83 29.97
CA ARG A 291 -0.12 -11.96 30.13
C ARG A 291 0.27 -10.52 30.43
N VAL A 292 1.31 -10.27 31.24
CA VAL A 292 1.83 -8.93 31.52
C VAL A 292 2.34 -8.25 30.23
N LEU A 293 2.98 -9.00 29.33
CA LEU A 293 3.36 -8.49 28.01
C LEU A 293 2.13 -8.08 27.21
N SER A 294 1.08 -8.91 27.21
CA SER A 294 -0.17 -8.61 26.50
C SER A 294 -0.90 -7.41 27.08
N GLU A 295 -0.91 -7.24 28.40
CA GLU A 295 -1.47 -6.06 29.07
C GLU A 295 -0.74 -4.75 28.71
N VAL A 296 0.53 -4.81 28.32
CA VAL A 296 1.29 -3.68 27.79
C VAL A 296 0.93 -3.41 26.31
N LEU A 297 0.65 -4.46 25.53
CA LEU A 297 0.39 -4.34 24.09
C LEU A 297 -1.05 -3.98 23.76
N GLN A 298 -2.02 -4.50 24.51
CA GLN A 298 -3.44 -4.33 24.22
C GLN A 298 -3.88 -2.86 24.11
N PRO A 299 -3.54 -1.95 25.05
CA PRO A 299 -3.93 -0.55 24.94
C PRO A 299 -3.44 0.12 23.65
N ARG A 300 -2.26 -0.29 23.15
CA ARG A 300 -1.73 0.23 21.89
C ARG A 300 -2.52 -0.28 20.68
N ALA A 301 -2.89 -1.54 20.67
CA ALA A 301 -3.73 -2.09 19.60
C ALA A 301 -5.10 -1.40 19.58
N GLU A 302 -5.71 -1.22 20.73
CA GLU A 302 -6.99 -0.50 20.89
C GLU A 302 -6.86 0.95 20.39
N GLU A 303 -5.79 1.66 20.73
CA GLU A 303 -5.54 3.04 20.29
C GLU A 303 -5.42 3.14 18.75
N ILE A 304 -4.70 2.21 18.11
CA ILE A 304 -4.58 2.16 16.65
C ILE A 304 -5.96 1.97 16.01
N PHE A 305 -6.73 1.00 16.48
CA PHE A 305 -8.04 0.72 15.88
C PHE A 305 -9.08 1.78 16.17
N HIS A 306 -9.06 2.41 17.34
CA HIS A 306 -9.92 3.57 17.62
C HIS A 306 -9.57 4.77 16.73
N ALA A 307 -8.28 5.04 16.51
CA ALA A 307 -7.87 6.11 15.59
C ALA A 307 -8.31 5.84 14.15
N LEU A 308 -8.24 4.58 13.69
CA LEU A 308 -8.75 4.17 12.37
C LEU A 308 -10.27 4.30 12.29
N TRP A 309 -10.98 3.90 13.35
CA TRP A 309 -12.44 4.01 13.39
C TRP A 309 -12.92 5.46 13.35
N ASP A 310 -12.23 6.35 14.06
CA ASP A 310 -12.49 7.77 14.00
C ASP A 310 -12.21 8.38 12.62
N GLU A 311 -11.19 7.88 11.91
CA GLU A 311 -10.90 8.29 10.53
C GLU A 311 -12.00 7.82 9.58
N ILE A 312 -12.43 6.56 9.66
CA ILE A 312 -13.52 5.98 8.85
C ILE A 312 -14.83 6.76 9.05
N ARG A 313 -15.19 7.06 10.32
CA ARG A 313 -16.38 7.85 10.65
C ARG A 313 -16.28 9.28 10.12
N ARG A 314 -15.12 9.92 10.28
CA ARG A 314 -14.88 11.28 9.79
C ARG A 314 -15.01 11.38 8.27
N ALA A 315 -14.61 10.33 7.58
CA ALA A 315 -14.75 10.19 6.14
C ALA A 315 -16.17 9.79 5.70
N GLY A 316 -17.04 9.33 6.62
CA GLY A 316 -18.45 9.00 6.36
C GLY A 316 -18.69 7.60 5.81
N TYR A 317 -17.72 6.67 5.94
CA TYR A 317 -17.78 5.33 5.36
C TYR A 317 -18.12 4.22 6.35
N GLU A 318 -18.52 4.53 7.58
CA GLU A 318 -18.82 3.52 8.60
C GLU A 318 -19.95 2.54 8.20
N ARG A 319 -20.82 2.93 7.26
CA ARG A 319 -21.93 2.13 6.77
C ARG A 319 -21.67 1.44 5.43
N SER A 320 -20.54 1.71 4.81
CA SER A 320 -20.18 1.18 3.49
C SER A 320 -19.32 -0.08 3.56
N LEU A 321 -18.85 -0.48 4.74
CA LEU A 321 -17.89 -1.57 4.93
C LEU A 321 -18.58 -2.93 5.06
N HIS A 322 -19.37 -3.32 4.06
CA HIS A 322 -20.16 -4.58 4.12
C HIS A 322 -19.27 -5.83 4.12
N SER A 323 -18.08 -5.77 3.55
CA SER A 323 -17.07 -6.84 3.61
C SER A 323 -16.12 -6.72 4.81
N GLY A 324 -16.35 -5.74 5.69
CA GLY A 324 -15.54 -5.54 6.88
C GLY A 324 -14.14 -4.98 6.59
N LEU A 325 -13.13 -5.48 7.34
CA LEU A 325 -11.75 -5.02 7.22
C LEU A 325 -10.79 -6.15 6.85
N VAL A 326 -9.78 -5.79 6.06
CA VAL A 326 -8.65 -6.68 5.73
C VAL A 326 -7.39 -6.07 6.32
N LEU A 327 -6.74 -6.81 7.25
CA LEU A 327 -5.52 -6.39 7.91
C LEU A 327 -4.31 -6.97 7.19
N CYS A 328 -3.39 -6.13 6.74
CA CYS A 328 -2.10 -6.54 6.18
C CYS A 328 -0.93 -5.80 6.86
N GLY A 329 0.28 -5.95 6.32
CA GLY A 329 1.49 -5.43 6.94
C GLY A 329 2.05 -6.31 8.05
N GLY A 330 3.25 -5.96 8.52
CA GLY A 330 3.94 -6.73 9.56
C GLY A 330 3.24 -6.71 10.91
N GLY A 331 2.54 -5.63 11.25
CA GLY A 331 1.78 -5.50 12.50
C GLY A 331 0.54 -6.40 12.57
N ALA A 332 -0.04 -6.77 11.43
CA ALA A 332 -1.17 -7.71 11.38
C ALA A 332 -0.80 -9.15 11.80
N LEU A 333 0.50 -9.45 11.89
CA LEU A 333 0.98 -10.74 12.37
C LEU A 333 0.93 -10.89 13.89
N LEU A 334 0.82 -9.79 14.63
CA LEU A 334 0.71 -9.85 16.08
C LEU A 334 -0.57 -10.60 16.45
N GLU A 335 -0.44 -11.59 17.31
CA GLU A 335 -1.56 -12.39 17.81
C GLU A 335 -2.61 -11.47 18.49
N GLY A 336 -3.89 -11.74 18.33
CA GLY A 336 -4.97 -10.97 18.93
C GLY A 336 -5.36 -9.67 18.19
N MET A 337 -4.63 -9.29 17.12
CA MET A 337 -4.96 -8.05 16.39
C MET A 337 -6.31 -8.11 15.68
N ALA A 338 -6.64 -9.24 15.06
CA ALA A 338 -7.92 -9.39 14.37
C ALA A 338 -9.08 -9.39 15.37
N GLU A 339 -8.91 -10.06 16.48
CA GLU A 339 -9.91 -10.18 17.55
C GLU A 339 -10.21 -8.83 18.21
N ILE A 340 -9.20 -8.01 18.48
CA ILE A 340 -9.40 -6.62 18.97
C ILE A 340 -10.11 -5.77 17.91
N ALA A 341 -9.72 -5.91 16.65
CA ALA A 341 -10.37 -5.18 15.57
C ALA A 341 -11.87 -5.56 15.48
N GLU A 342 -12.22 -6.86 15.55
CA GLU A 342 -13.61 -7.32 15.57
C GLU A 342 -14.41 -6.70 16.74
N GLN A 343 -13.83 -6.65 17.94
CA GLN A 343 -14.46 -6.05 19.10
C GLN A 343 -14.73 -4.55 18.94
N ILE A 344 -13.83 -3.80 18.29
CA ILE A 344 -13.93 -2.35 18.14
C ILE A 344 -14.84 -1.94 16.99
N PHE A 345 -14.73 -2.63 15.84
CA PHE A 345 -15.47 -2.27 14.64
C PHE A 345 -16.85 -2.91 14.55
N ASP A 346 -17.08 -4.02 15.26
CA ASP A 346 -18.28 -4.89 15.10
C ASP A 346 -18.51 -5.30 13.63
N LEU A 347 -17.43 -5.62 12.93
CA LEU A 347 -17.38 -5.98 11.51
C LEU A 347 -16.53 -7.24 11.31
N PRO A 348 -16.74 -8.01 10.24
CA PRO A 348 -15.85 -9.13 9.89
C PRO A 348 -14.41 -8.65 9.63
N ILE A 349 -13.45 -9.35 10.23
CA ILE A 349 -12.03 -9.04 10.07
C ILE A 349 -11.31 -10.27 9.52
N ARG A 350 -10.44 -10.07 8.53
CA ARG A 350 -9.51 -11.10 8.08
C ARG A 350 -8.09 -10.58 7.90
N ARG A 351 -7.12 -11.47 7.99
CA ARG A 351 -5.74 -11.16 7.57
C ARG A 351 -5.63 -11.28 6.06
N GLY A 352 -5.06 -10.27 5.42
CA GLY A 352 -4.81 -10.21 3.98
C GLY A 352 -3.42 -10.71 3.65
N CYS A 353 -3.35 -11.89 3.02
CA CYS A 353 -2.13 -12.41 2.43
C CYS A 353 -2.16 -12.22 0.91
N PRO A 354 -1.01 -12.08 0.23
CA PRO A 354 -0.96 -12.03 -1.22
C PRO A 354 -1.62 -13.27 -1.86
N ILE A 355 -2.45 -13.04 -2.86
CA ILE A 355 -3.18 -14.05 -3.64
C ILE A 355 -2.82 -13.97 -5.12
N ASP A 356 -3.13 -15.01 -5.89
CA ASP A 356 -2.98 -15.06 -7.36
C ASP A 356 -1.55 -14.81 -7.86
N VAL A 357 -0.57 -15.37 -7.18
CA VAL A 357 0.84 -15.42 -7.61
C VAL A 357 1.37 -16.84 -7.53
N GLY A 358 2.27 -17.18 -8.45
CA GLY A 358 2.96 -18.47 -8.49
C GLY A 358 4.45 -18.34 -8.13
N GLY A 359 5.25 -19.37 -8.49
CA GLY A 359 6.68 -19.39 -8.21
C GLY A 359 6.98 -19.50 -6.72
N LEU A 360 7.76 -18.59 -6.17
CA LEU A 360 8.11 -18.54 -4.73
C LEU A 360 6.95 -18.04 -3.85
N SER A 361 5.69 -18.39 -4.18
CA SER A 361 4.49 -17.91 -3.50
C SER A 361 4.49 -18.17 -2.00
N ASP A 362 5.00 -19.32 -1.53
CA ASP A 362 5.05 -19.66 -0.11
C ASP A 362 5.91 -18.69 0.71
N HIS A 363 6.95 -18.12 0.09
CA HIS A 363 7.83 -17.16 0.75
C HIS A 363 7.20 -15.76 0.89
N VAL A 364 6.21 -15.45 0.08
CA VAL A 364 5.49 -14.16 0.10
C VAL A 364 4.05 -14.28 0.60
N SER A 365 3.63 -15.45 1.12
CA SER A 365 2.27 -15.70 1.60
C SER A 365 1.92 -14.99 2.93
N SER A 366 2.84 -14.21 3.49
CA SER A 366 2.62 -13.44 4.72
C SER A 366 1.98 -12.06 4.43
N PRO A 367 1.10 -11.56 5.30
CA PRO A 367 0.55 -10.20 5.22
C PRO A 367 1.62 -9.11 5.05
N SER A 368 2.82 -9.35 5.55
CA SER A 368 3.93 -8.41 5.48
C SER A 368 4.49 -8.19 4.06
N PHE A 369 4.09 -9.00 3.08
CA PHE A 369 4.49 -8.86 1.68
C PHE A 369 3.39 -8.27 0.80
N ALA A 370 2.26 -7.86 1.39
CA ALA A 370 1.12 -7.31 0.66
C ALA A 370 1.53 -6.19 -0.32
N THR A 371 2.29 -5.21 0.16
CA THR A 371 2.77 -4.09 -0.66
C THR A 371 3.75 -4.54 -1.73
N GLY A 372 4.79 -5.30 -1.40
CA GLY A 372 5.80 -5.73 -2.37
C GLY A 372 5.23 -6.56 -3.52
N VAL A 373 4.37 -7.54 -3.21
CA VAL A 373 3.64 -8.33 -4.22
C VAL A 373 2.63 -7.46 -4.97
N GLY A 374 1.97 -6.55 -4.26
CA GLY A 374 1.03 -5.60 -4.86
C GLY A 374 1.66 -4.70 -5.90
N LEU A 375 2.89 -4.24 -5.70
CA LEU A 375 3.64 -3.42 -6.65
C LEU A 375 3.89 -4.15 -7.97
N VAL A 376 4.27 -5.42 -7.95
CA VAL A 376 4.48 -6.20 -9.18
C VAL A 376 3.15 -6.51 -9.88
N LYS A 377 2.07 -6.78 -9.13
CA LYS A 377 0.71 -6.96 -9.70
C LYS A 377 0.20 -5.67 -10.35
N TYR A 378 0.38 -4.54 -9.70
CA TYR A 378 0.05 -3.21 -10.24
C TYR A 378 0.83 -2.92 -11.53
N ALA A 379 2.14 -3.15 -11.53
CA ALA A 379 2.99 -2.98 -12.69
C ALA A 379 2.53 -3.84 -13.87
N HIS A 380 2.24 -5.12 -13.61
CA HIS A 380 1.75 -6.06 -14.63
C HIS A 380 0.41 -5.63 -15.21
N ARG A 381 -0.54 -5.22 -14.37
CA ARG A 381 -1.84 -4.71 -14.80
C ARG A 381 -1.68 -3.51 -15.75
N ASN A 382 -0.81 -2.57 -15.40
CA ASN A 382 -0.58 -1.36 -16.20
C ASN A 382 0.10 -1.67 -17.54
N GLN A 383 1.10 -2.57 -17.57
CA GLN A 383 1.71 -3.03 -18.84
C GLN A 383 0.70 -3.69 -19.77
N ARG A 384 -0.18 -4.53 -19.26
CA ARG A 384 -1.24 -5.18 -20.07
C ARG A 384 -2.22 -4.16 -20.64
N ARG A 385 -2.56 -3.13 -19.89
CA ARG A 385 -3.42 -2.02 -20.35
C ARG A 385 -2.74 -1.24 -21.47
N GLU A 386 -1.48 -0.90 -21.33
CA GLU A 386 -0.70 -0.21 -22.38
C GLU A 386 -0.58 -1.05 -23.66
N GLN A 387 -0.31 -2.35 -23.55
CA GLN A 387 -0.24 -3.26 -24.69
C GLN A 387 -1.57 -3.36 -25.45
N ARG A 388 -2.70 -3.44 -24.74
CA ARG A 388 -4.04 -3.43 -25.35
C ARG A 388 -4.33 -2.12 -26.10
N ARG A 389 -3.86 -0.99 -25.59
CA ARG A 389 -3.96 0.32 -26.25
C ARG A 389 -3.16 0.38 -27.56
N LEU A 390 -1.95 -0.12 -27.57
CA LEU A 390 -1.05 -0.14 -28.74
C LEU A 390 -1.53 -1.14 -29.80
N GLY A 391 -2.14 -2.25 -29.40
CA GLY A 391 -2.69 -3.27 -30.30
C GLY A 391 -4.02 -2.90 -30.96
N GLY A 392 -4.72 -1.87 -30.48
CA GLY A 392 -6.04 -1.42 -30.97
C GLY A 392 -6.05 -0.22 -31.90
N GLY A 393 -4.92 0.38 -32.26
CA GLY A 393 -4.90 1.54 -33.15
C GLY A 393 -3.51 1.96 -33.58
N GLY A 394 -3.32 2.04 -34.90
CA GLY A 394 -2.09 2.31 -35.63
C GLY A 394 -1.15 3.38 -35.09
N THR A 395 0.11 3.07 -35.34
CA THR A 395 1.29 3.96 -35.42
C THR A 395 1.03 5.46 -35.27
N LEU A 396 1.55 6.06 -34.20
CA LEU A 396 2.25 7.34 -34.12
C LEU A 396 2.28 7.88 -32.67
N SER A 397 3.46 7.99 -32.16
CA SER A 397 4.04 9.01 -31.30
C SER A 397 4.75 8.47 -30.04
N SER A 398 6.06 8.30 -30.21
CA SER A 398 7.04 7.98 -29.14
C SER A 398 7.59 9.22 -28.42
N LEU A 399 6.82 10.31 -28.28
CA LEU A 399 7.32 11.57 -27.70
C LEU A 399 6.50 12.14 -26.54
N ALA A 400 5.48 11.43 -26.04
CA ALA A 400 4.66 11.89 -24.89
C ALA A 400 4.97 11.21 -23.54
N GLY A 401 6.15 10.66 -23.38
CA GLY A 401 6.51 9.73 -22.28
C GLY A 401 6.65 10.34 -20.86
N ARG A 402 6.45 11.64 -20.65
CA ARG A 402 6.60 12.25 -19.32
C ARG A 402 5.31 12.65 -18.60
N PHE A 403 4.17 12.57 -19.25
CA PHE A 403 2.86 12.91 -18.65
C PHE A 403 1.87 11.74 -18.58
N SER A 404 2.24 10.54 -19.03
CA SER A 404 1.32 9.40 -19.10
C SER A 404 1.11 8.65 -17.76
N GLY A 405 1.91 8.90 -16.74
CA GLY A 405 1.82 8.21 -15.45
C GLY A 405 0.51 8.46 -14.71
N LEU A 406 -0.03 9.67 -14.82
CA LEU A 406 -1.25 10.07 -14.09
C LEU A 406 -2.56 9.45 -14.61
N PHE A 407 -2.56 8.83 -15.80
CA PHE A 407 -3.75 8.18 -16.40
C PHE A 407 -3.65 6.65 -16.41
N LYS A 408 -2.58 6.08 -15.88
CA LYS A 408 -2.34 4.63 -15.90
C LYS A 408 -3.40 3.84 -15.13
N ASP A 409 -4.01 4.45 -14.15
CA ASP A 409 -4.91 3.77 -13.22
C ASP A 409 -6.33 3.53 -13.76
N PHE A 410 -6.71 4.11 -14.91
CA PHE A 410 -8.10 4.07 -15.34
C PHE A 410 -8.39 3.42 -16.71
N PHE A 411 -7.45 3.41 -17.66
CA PHE A 411 -7.72 2.89 -19.03
C PHE A 411 -6.86 1.64 -19.32
#